data_9d4349950507f68aef82f32fa8f64d7c
#
_entry.id   9d4349950507f68aef82f32fa8f64d7c
#
_cell.length_a   1.000
_cell.length_b   1.000
_cell.length_c   1.000
_cell.angle_alpha   90.00
_cell.angle_beta   90.00
_cell.angle_gamma   90.00
#
_symmetry.space_group_name_H-M   'P 1'
#
loop_
_entity.id
_entity.type
_entity.pdbx_description
1 polymer ?
#
loop_
_entity_poly.entity_id
_entity_poly.type
_entity_poly.pdbx_seq_one_letter_code
_entity_poly.pdbx_strand_id
1 'polypeptide(L)' 'MRFIKLTEVKRTHGNFERYFNADKIENFKRMAASTYLYMSTSSAAFEVVETPEEIIQLIKQAEEI' A
#
# COMPACT_ATOMS: atom_id res chain seq x y z
N MET A 1 -13.73 7.16 5.84
CA MET A 1 -12.79 6.63 4.83
C MET A 1 -11.41 7.13 5.18
N ARG A 2 -10.42 6.23 5.19
CA ARG A 2 -9.06 6.57 5.61
C ARG A 2 -8.09 6.26 4.48
N PHE A 3 -7.21 7.21 4.17
CA PHE A 3 -6.21 7.07 3.13
C PHE A 3 -4.81 7.07 3.70
N ILE A 4 -3.94 6.24 3.14
CA ILE A 4 -2.51 6.24 3.48
C ILE A 4 -1.72 6.45 2.21
N LYS A 5 -0.58 7.12 2.34
CA LYS A 5 0.32 7.38 1.20
C LYS A 5 1.41 6.32 1.18
N LEU A 6 1.51 5.62 0.06
CA LEU A 6 2.55 4.62 -0.16
C LEU A 6 3.32 4.95 -1.43
N THR A 7 4.48 4.36 -1.58
CA THR A 7 5.32 4.56 -2.76
C THR A 7 5.19 3.32 -3.63
N GLU A 8 4.47 3.47 -4.73
CA GLU A 8 4.25 2.37 -5.67
C GLU A 8 5.44 2.23 -6.60
N VAL A 9 5.80 0.98 -6.91
CA VAL A 9 6.91 0.65 -7.79
C VAL A 9 6.37 0.29 -9.16
N LYS A 10 6.81 1.01 -10.19
CA LYS A 10 6.49 0.72 -11.59
C LYS A 10 7.79 0.62 -12.37
N ARG A 11 8.01 -0.49 -13.03
CA ARG A 11 9.27 -0.74 -13.74
C ARG A 11 9.51 0.25 -14.88
N THR A 12 8.44 0.69 -15.51
CA THR A 12 8.56 1.57 -16.69
C THR A 12 8.56 3.05 -16.33
N HIS A 13 8.06 3.41 -15.15
CA HIS A 13 7.88 4.81 -14.77
C HIS A 13 8.61 5.20 -13.50
N GLY A 14 9.31 4.24 -12.87
CA GLY A 14 9.95 4.48 -11.59
C GLY A 14 8.94 4.47 -10.45
N ASN A 15 9.39 4.95 -9.29
CA ASN A 15 8.56 4.96 -8.09
C ASN A 15 7.77 6.24 -8.03
N PHE A 16 6.52 6.17 -7.56
CA PHE A 16 5.70 7.36 -7.39
C PHE A 16 4.76 7.20 -6.21
N GLU A 17 4.34 8.33 -5.66
CA GLU A 17 3.41 8.34 -4.52
C GLU A 17 2.01 8.02 -5.00
N ARG A 18 1.32 7.24 -4.17
CA ARG A 18 -0.07 6.89 -4.44
C ARG A 18 -0.81 6.77 -3.12
N TYR A 19 -2.06 7.23 -3.08
CA TYR A 19 -2.88 7.14 -1.89
C TYR A 19 -3.81 5.94 -2.01
N PHE A 20 -3.83 5.13 -0.96
CA PHE A 20 -4.66 3.93 -0.91
C PHE A 20 -5.71 4.09 0.18
N ASN A 21 -6.93 3.69 -0.12
CA ASN A 21 -7.98 3.66 0.90
C ASN A 21 -7.70 2.51 1.86
N ALA A 22 -7.31 2.84 3.08
CA ALA A 22 -6.93 1.84 4.07
C ALA A 22 -8.08 0.89 4.39
N ASP A 23 -9.32 1.35 4.26
CA ASP A 23 -10.49 0.53 4.55
C ASP A 23 -10.74 -0.53 3.47
N LYS A 24 -10.06 -0.44 2.34
CA LYS A 24 -10.18 -1.40 1.24
C LYS A 24 -8.97 -2.29 1.10
N ILE A 25 -7.99 -2.17 1.99
CA ILE A 25 -6.83 -3.06 1.99
C ILE A 25 -7.25 -4.38 2.60
N GLU A 26 -7.12 -5.46 1.84
CA GLU A 26 -7.51 -6.78 2.30
C GLU A 26 -6.37 -7.51 2.98
N ASN A 27 -5.20 -7.51 2.35
CA ASN A 27 -4.01 -8.10 2.95
C ASN A 27 -2.78 -7.57 2.22
N PHE A 28 -1.62 -7.79 2.82
CA PHE A 28 -0.34 -7.44 2.20
C PHE A 28 0.73 -8.36 2.76
N LYS A 29 1.79 -8.58 1.97
CA LYS A 29 2.85 -9.50 2.37
C LYS A 29 4.19 -9.02 1.85
N ARG A 30 5.25 -9.39 2.58
CA ARG A 30 6.61 -9.08 2.16
C ARG A 30 7.03 -10.04 1.05
N MET A 31 7.57 -9.49 -0.04
CA MET A 31 8.10 -10.25 -1.15
C MET A 31 9.46 -9.68 -1.51
N ALA A 32 10.52 -10.38 -1.15
CA ALA A 32 11.89 -9.92 -1.39
C ALA A 32 12.11 -8.53 -0.78
N ALA A 33 12.46 -7.53 -1.60
CA ALA A 33 12.78 -6.19 -1.12
C ALA A 33 11.58 -5.26 -1.07
N SER A 34 10.39 -5.74 -1.40
CA SER A 34 9.20 -4.87 -1.44
C SER A 34 8.01 -5.57 -0.80
N THR A 35 6.87 -4.89 -0.78
CA THR A 35 5.63 -5.41 -0.22
C THR A 35 4.58 -5.45 -1.31
N TYR A 36 3.86 -6.57 -1.38
CA TYR A 36 2.73 -6.72 -2.30
C TYR A 36 1.45 -6.51 -1.51
N LEU A 37 0.63 -5.59 -1.98
CA LEU A 37 -0.57 -5.14 -1.31
C LEU A 37 -1.78 -5.50 -2.17
N TYR A 38 -2.80 -6.08 -1.53
CA TYR A 38 -4.00 -6.52 -2.22
C TYR A 38 -5.19 -5.74 -1.72
N MET A 39 -5.92 -5.13 -2.66
CA MET A 39 -7.10 -4.34 -2.35
C MET A 39 -8.35 -5.19 -2.61
N SER A 40 -9.39 -4.98 -1.80
CA SER A 40 -10.63 -5.71 -1.98
C SER A 40 -11.36 -5.35 -3.28
N THR A 41 -11.00 -4.21 -3.86
CA THR A 41 -11.64 -3.70 -5.08
C THR A 41 -10.91 -4.08 -6.35
N SER A 42 -9.80 -4.81 -6.25
CA SER A 42 -8.98 -5.16 -7.41
C SER A 42 -8.42 -6.55 -7.25
N SER A 43 -8.30 -7.28 -8.36
CA SER A 43 -7.67 -8.59 -8.34
C SER A 43 -6.16 -8.53 -8.50
N ALA A 44 -5.62 -7.37 -8.87
CA ALA A 44 -4.19 -7.20 -9.07
C ALA A 44 -3.51 -6.77 -7.79
N ALA A 45 -2.23 -7.16 -7.64
CA ALA A 45 -1.41 -6.74 -6.52
C ALA A 45 -0.73 -5.42 -6.87
N PHE A 46 -0.52 -4.58 -5.85
CA PHE A 46 0.27 -3.36 -5.97
C PHE A 46 1.59 -3.57 -5.25
N GLU A 47 2.69 -3.31 -5.92
CA GLU A 47 4.01 -3.40 -5.30
C GLU A 47 4.37 -2.05 -4.74
N VAL A 48 4.74 -2.01 -3.44
CA VAL A 48 5.09 -0.76 -2.76
C VAL A 48 6.43 -0.94 -2.04
N VAL A 49 7.10 0.19 -1.81
CA VAL A 49 8.42 0.21 -1.17
C VAL A 49 8.31 0.01 0.34
N GLU A 50 7.25 0.52 0.94
CA GLU A 50 7.09 0.48 2.40
C GLU A 50 7.02 -0.95 2.90
N THR A 51 7.62 -1.20 4.07
CA THR A 51 7.56 -2.52 4.69
C THR A 51 6.17 -2.78 5.27
N PRO A 52 5.80 -4.04 5.49
CA PRO A 52 4.51 -4.33 6.15
C PRO A 52 4.37 -3.63 7.49
N GLU A 53 5.46 -3.52 8.25
CA GLU A 53 5.45 -2.84 9.54
C GLU A 53 5.13 -1.35 9.38
N GLU A 54 5.71 -0.72 8.36
CA GLU A 54 5.43 0.69 8.07
C GLU A 54 3.97 0.88 7.65
N ILE A 55 3.45 -0.04 6.86
CA ILE A 55 2.05 0.04 6.42
C ILE A 55 1.12 -0.06 7.62
N ILE A 56 1.39 -0.97 8.54
CA ILE A 56 0.59 -1.12 9.76
C ILE A 56 0.59 0.19 10.55
N GLN A 57 1.75 0.83 10.70
CA GLN A 57 1.84 2.10 11.42
C GLN A 57 1.04 3.20 10.72
N LEU A 58 1.14 3.26 9.41
CA LEU A 58 0.39 4.26 8.64
C LEU A 58 -1.12 4.07 8.80
N ILE A 59 -1.58 2.82 8.78
CA ILE A 59 -3.00 2.52 8.98
C ILE A 59 -3.45 2.95 10.38
N LYS A 60 -2.64 2.68 11.40
CA LYS A 60 -2.97 3.08 12.78
C LYS A 60 -3.03 4.59 12.94
N GLN A 61 -2.22 5.33 12.20
CA GLN A 61 -2.14 6.78 12.30
C GLN A 61 -3.10 7.50 11.36
N ALA A 62 -3.72 6.79 10.43
CA ALA A 62 -4.61 7.39 9.45
C ALA A 62 -5.86 7.95 10.13
N GLU A 63 -6.23 9.17 9.72
CA GLU A 63 -7.42 9.83 10.25
C GLU A 63 -8.58 9.63 9.30
N GLU A 64 -9.77 9.57 9.87
CA GLU A 64 -10.99 9.45 9.09
C GLU A 64 -11.24 10.75 8.32
N ILE A 65 -11.57 10.62 7.06
CA ILE A 65 -11.87 11.76 6.20
C ILE A 65 -13.37 11.84 5.96
#